data_d5bf5132104e0836019e70b0c701d993
#
_entry.id   d5bf5132104e0836019e70b0c701d993
#
_cell.length_a   1.000
_cell.length_b   1.000
_cell.length_c   1.000
_cell.angle_alpha   90.00
_cell.angle_beta   90.00
_cell.angle_gamma   90.00
#
_symmetry.space_group_name_H-M   'P 1'
#
loop_
_entity.id
_entity.type
_entity.pdbx_description
1 polymer ?
#
loop_
_entity_poly.entity_id
_entity_poly.type
_entity_poly.pdbx_seq_one_letter_code
_entity_poly.pdbx_strand_id
1 'polypeptide(L)'
;MSKRISILGSTGSIGRQSLDVIAACGMSVAALTANSSVERMEEQARQFKPELAVLMDEKAAADLRIRLADTNVRVLSGMEGLLEAAAIPSADTVITAVVGMVGLRPTLAAIREGKRIALANKETLVCAGQLVLEEAKDYGAQILPVDSEHSALFQSLEGNKDRGEVKRLILTCSGGPFYGKTREQLQGMTREDALRHPNWSMGAKITVDSATLMNKGLEFIEAMHLYHMPPEKIAIVIHRESIIHSLVEYCDNAMIAQLGAPDMRLPIQYALTWPKRVPGPANPLDLWNCGPLTFGSPDLETFRCLALALEAARTGGTAGAILNGANEAAVAQFLAGKIGFLEIADRVAQAMAKVPVVREPGLADILEADAAAREAAL
;
A
#
# COMPACT_ATOMS: atom_id res chain seq x y z
N MET A 1 -19.60 -19.48 -8.52
CA MET A 1 -18.75 -20.06 -7.47
C MET A 1 -18.42 -18.95 -6.48
N SER A 2 -18.32 -19.23 -5.18
CA SER A 2 -17.86 -18.28 -4.16
C SER A 2 -16.40 -17.97 -4.44
N LYS A 3 -16.00 -16.68 -4.40
CA LYS A 3 -14.60 -16.28 -4.57
C LYS A 3 -13.75 -16.84 -3.45
N ARG A 4 -12.55 -17.29 -3.79
CA ARG A 4 -11.59 -17.85 -2.85
C ARG A 4 -10.31 -17.02 -2.83
N ILE A 5 -9.91 -16.58 -1.65
CA ILE A 5 -8.96 -15.49 -1.47
C ILE A 5 -7.70 -16.01 -0.77
N SER A 6 -6.52 -15.68 -1.31
CA SER A 6 -5.25 -15.76 -0.58
C SER A 6 -4.89 -14.39 0.00
N ILE A 7 -4.50 -14.34 1.28
CA ILE A 7 -4.16 -13.09 1.96
C ILE A 7 -2.69 -13.09 2.38
N LEU A 8 -1.90 -12.26 1.73
CA LEU A 8 -0.51 -12.04 2.10
C LEU A 8 -0.44 -10.93 3.16
N GLY A 9 -0.18 -11.31 4.42
CA GLY A 9 -0.15 -10.37 5.55
C GLY A 9 -1.48 -10.28 6.32
N SER A 10 -2.13 -11.42 6.59
CA SER A 10 -3.47 -11.51 7.19
C SER A 10 -3.58 -10.95 8.62
N THR A 11 -2.50 -10.95 9.39
CA THR A 11 -2.49 -10.48 10.79
C THR A 11 -2.31 -8.97 10.94
N GLY A 12 -1.94 -8.27 9.86
CA GLY A 12 -1.82 -6.82 9.80
C GLY A 12 -3.17 -6.09 9.79
N SER A 13 -3.14 -4.75 9.78
CA SER A 13 -4.36 -3.94 9.75
C SER A 13 -5.24 -4.22 8.53
N ILE A 14 -4.67 -4.19 7.32
CA ILE A 14 -5.38 -4.48 6.08
C ILE A 14 -5.85 -5.93 6.04
N GLY A 15 -4.98 -6.88 6.43
CA GLY A 15 -5.34 -8.30 6.42
C GLY A 15 -6.54 -8.63 7.31
N ARG A 16 -6.61 -8.05 8.52
CA ARG A 16 -7.75 -8.23 9.43
C ARG A 16 -9.05 -7.64 8.86
N GLN A 17 -9.00 -6.43 8.33
CA GLN A 17 -10.15 -5.79 7.69
C GLN A 17 -10.57 -6.55 6.42
N SER A 18 -9.62 -7.19 5.72
CA SER A 18 -9.94 -8.09 4.60
C SER A 18 -10.72 -9.32 5.06
N LEU A 19 -10.36 -9.90 6.19
CA LEU A 19 -11.10 -11.03 6.77
C LEU A 19 -12.52 -10.63 7.19
N ASP A 20 -12.71 -9.42 7.74
CA ASP A 20 -14.05 -8.88 8.05
C ASP A 20 -14.91 -8.80 6.78
N VAL A 21 -14.34 -8.26 5.68
CA VAL A 21 -15.03 -8.17 4.38
C VAL A 21 -15.33 -9.55 3.81
N ILE A 22 -14.38 -10.48 3.84
CA ILE A 22 -14.54 -11.86 3.34
C ILE A 22 -15.67 -12.57 4.07
N ALA A 23 -15.72 -12.45 5.41
CA ALA A 23 -16.79 -13.01 6.22
C ALA A 23 -18.15 -12.39 5.89
N ALA A 24 -18.24 -11.06 5.82
CA ALA A 24 -19.48 -10.34 5.53
C ALA A 24 -20.02 -10.62 4.12
N CYS A 25 -19.14 -10.81 3.13
CA CYS A 25 -19.51 -11.09 1.74
C CYS A 25 -19.65 -12.59 1.42
N GLY A 26 -19.52 -13.50 2.40
CA GLY A 26 -19.67 -14.95 2.19
C GLY A 26 -18.60 -15.54 1.26
N MET A 27 -17.40 -14.98 1.24
CA MET A 27 -16.24 -15.50 0.49
C MET A 27 -15.48 -16.51 1.36
N SER A 28 -14.54 -17.25 0.77
CA SER A 28 -13.70 -18.22 1.48
C SER A 28 -12.21 -17.87 1.37
N VAL A 29 -11.42 -18.40 2.29
CA VAL A 29 -9.97 -18.18 2.35
C VAL A 29 -9.24 -19.44 1.86
N ALA A 30 -8.29 -19.27 0.93
CA ALA A 30 -7.43 -20.34 0.45
C ALA A 30 -6.11 -20.40 1.25
N ALA A 31 -5.49 -19.25 1.48
CA ALA A 31 -4.24 -19.17 2.22
C ALA A 31 -4.19 -17.90 3.08
N LEU A 32 -3.48 -18.01 4.22
CA LEU A 32 -3.18 -16.92 5.14
C LEU A 32 -1.67 -16.86 5.34
N THR A 33 -1.10 -15.65 5.32
CA THR A 33 0.31 -15.49 5.64
C THR A 33 0.55 -14.36 6.65
N ALA A 34 1.61 -14.48 7.43
CA ALA A 34 2.06 -13.42 8.34
C ALA A 34 3.58 -13.53 8.59
N ASN A 35 4.14 -12.57 9.37
CA ASN A 35 5.56 -12.63 9.72
C ASN A 35 5.80 -13.65 10.85
N SER A 36 5.35 -13.35 12.09
CA SER A 36 5.66 -14.16 13.29
C SER A 36 4.50 -14.26 14.31
N SER A 37 3.31 -13.74 13.97
CA SER A 37 2.16 -13.69 14.90
C SER A 37 1.45 -15.04 14.99
N VAL A 38 1.95 -15.95 15.83
CA VAL A 38 1.45 -17.33 15.95
C VAL A 38 0.01 -17.38 16.45
N GLU A 39 -0.29 -16.72 17.61
CA GLU A 39 -1.61 -16.77 18.23
C GLU A 39 -2.70 -16.27 17.28
N ARG A 40 -2.46 -15.12 16.65
CA ARG A 40 -3.44 -14.54 15.72
C ARG A 40 -3.59 -15.38 14.45
N MET A 41 -2.50 -15.98 13.96
CA MET A 41 -2.58 -16.89 12.81
C MET A 41 -3.36 -18.15 13.16
N GLU A 42 -3.20 -18.71 14.35
CA GLU A 42 -3.98 -19.86 14.83
C GLU A 42 -5.46 -19.52 14.89
N GLU A 43 -5.84 -18.38 15.51
CA GLU A 43 -7.23 -17.90 15.57
C GLU A 43 -7.85 -17.78 14.16
N GLN A 44 -7.14 -17.13 13.25
CA GLN A 44 -7.60 -16.96 11.86
C GLN A 44 -7.70 -18.29 11.11
N ALA A 45 -6.73 -19.18 11.28
CA ALA A 45 -6.72 -20.49 10.64
C ALA A 45 -7.88 -21.38 11.14
N ARG A 46 -8.18 -21.36 12.43
CA ARG A 46 -9.32 -22.11 13.00
C ARG A 46 -10.66 -21.53 12.53
N GLN A 47 -10.78 -20.22 12.42
CA GLN A 47 -12.00 -19.53 11.99
C GLN A 47 -12.27 -19.73 10.49
N PHE A 48 -11.28 -19.47 9.64
CA PHE A 48 -11.45 -19.43 8.18
C PHE A 48 -11.08 -20.73 7.47
N LYS A 49 -10.41 -21.65 8.16
CA LYS A 49 -10.04 -23.00 7.67
C LYS A 49 -9.38 -22.98 6.28
N PRO A 50 -8.28 -22.22 6.10
CA PRO A 50 -7.55 -22.18 4.84
C PRO A 50 -6.91 -23.55 4.55
N GLU A 51 -6.48 -23.75 3.30
CA GLU A 51 -5.64 -24.91 2.94
C GLU A 51 -4.21 -24.73 3.45
N LEU A 52 -3.73 -23.47 3.48
CA LEU A 52 -2.34 -23.12 3.77
C LEU A 52 -2.24 -21.93 4.73
N ALA A 53 -1.43 -22.07 5.75
CA ALA A 53 -0.98 -20.99 6.63
C ALA A 53 0.56 -20.86 6.55
N VAL A 54 1.07 -19.63 6.43
CA VAL A 54 2.50 -19.37 6.29
C VAL A 54 2.97 -18.34 7.29
N LEU A 55 4.05 -18.62 8.00
CA LEU A 55 4.78 -17.62 8.78
C LEU A 55 6.19 -17.45 8.21
N MET A 56 6.63 -16.19 8.05
CA MET A 56 7.98 -15.90 7.55
C MET A 56 9.06 -16.38 8.51
N ASP A 57 8.80 -16.26 9.82
CA ASP A 57 9.68 -16.76 10.87
C ASP A 57 9.54 -18.29 11.02
N GLU A 58 10.64 -19.00 10.86
CA GLU A 58 10.67 -20.48 10.88
C GLU A 58 10.30 -21.06 12.25
N LYS A 59 10.71 -20.40 13.36
CA LYS A 59 10.39 -20.84 14.73
C LYS A 59 8.91 -20.66 15.02
N ALA A 60 8.37 -19.53 14.63
CA ALA A 60 6.94 -19.27 14.72
C ALA A 60 6.11 -20.25 13.88
N ALA A 61 6.57 -20.60 12.69
CA ALA A 61 5.92 -21.61 11.85
C ALA A 61 5.97 -23.02 12.47
N ALA A 62 7.06 -23.38 13.13
CA ALA A 62 7.18 -24.65 13.85
C ALA A 62 6.19 -24.74 15.04
N ASP A 63 6.05 -23.67 15.82
CA ASP A 63 5.03 -23.57 16.88
C ASP A 63 3.60 -23.65 16.32
N LEU A 64 3.32 -22.88 15.25
CA LEU A 64 2.00 -22.93 14.60
C LEU A 64 1.63 -24.32 14.08
N ARG A 65 2.59 -25.07 13.56
CA ARG A 65 2.38 -26.44 13.08
C ARG A 65 1.95 -27.38 14.20
N ILE A 66 2.51 -27.22 15.39
CA ILE A 66 2.10 -27.98 16.57
C ILE A 66 0.69 -27.60 16.99
N ARG A 67 0.39 -26.30 17.05
CA ARG A 67 -0.93 -25.79 17.46
C ARG A 67 -2.06 -26.20 16.52
N LEU A 68 -1.80 -26.30 15.22
CA LEU A 68 -2.79 -26.68 14.20
C LEU A 68 -2.78 -28.18 13.84
N ALA A 69 -2.06 -29.02 14.61
CA ALA A 69 -1.94 -30.47 14.32
C ALA A 69 -3.27 -31.23 14.30
N ASP A 70 -4.30 -30.66 14.96
CA ASP A 70 -5.68 -31.18 14.99
C ASP A 70 -6.55 -30.71 13.80
N THR A 71 -5.96 -29.99 12.84
CA THR A 71 -6.63 -29.42 11.66
C THR A 71 -6.04 -29.98 10.37
N ASN A 72 -6.72 -29.72 9.23
CA ASN A 72 -6.20 -30.03 7.90
C ASN A 72 -5.37 -28.88 7.28
N VAL A 73 -5.04 -27.84 8.02
CA VAL A 73 -4.31 -26.68 7.54
C VAL A 73 -2.82 -27.03 7.40
N ARG A 74 -2.28 -26.92 6.20
CA ARG A 74 -0.85 -27.07 5.97
C ARG A 74 -0.11 -25.84 6.51
N VAL A 75 1.04 -26.03 7.15
CA VAL A 75 1.84 -24.93 7.68
C VAL A 75 3.22 -24.92 7.00
N LEU A 76 3.53 -23.81 6.31
CA LEU A 76 4.84 -23.56 5.69
C LEU A 76 5.53 -22.34 6.33
N SER A 77 6.81 -22.14 5.96
CA SER A 77 7.60 -21.01 6.45
C SER A 77 8.39 -20.31 5.33
N GLY A 78 8.84 -19.09 5.62
CA GLY A 78 9.77 -18.34 4.79
C GLY A 78 9.21 -17.89 3.44
N MET A 79 10.10 -17.41 2.58
CA MET A 79 9.75 -16.86 1.27
C MET A 79 9.10 -17.91 0.35
N GLU A 80 9.59 -19.14 0.36
CA GLU A 80 9.03 -20.22 -0.48
C GLU A 80 7.56 -20.49 -0.11
N GLY A 81 7.23 -20.55 1.19
CA GLY A 81 5.85 -20.66 1.64
C GLY A 81 5.00 -19.46 1.21
N LEU A 82 5.56 -18.24 1.27
CA LEU A 82 4.86 -17.02 0.84
C LEU A 82 4.58 -17.01 -0.67
N LEU A 83 5.52 -17.50 -1.48
CA LEU A 83 5.35 -17.65 -2.92
C LEU A 83 4.27 -18.72 -3.23
N GLU A 84 4.29 -19.85 -2.52
CA GLU A 84 3.27 -20.89 -2.67
C GLU A 84 1.88 -20.36 -2.31
N ALA A 85 1.74 -19.59 -1.22
CA ALA A 85 0.47 -18.96 -0.83
C ALA A 85 -0.03 -17.97 -1.88
N ALA A 86 0.86 -17.20 -2.52
CA ALA A 86 0.52 -16.29 -3.59
C ALA A 86 0.04 -17.00 -4.86
N ALA A 87 0.72 -18.11 -5.22
CA ALA A 87 0.44 -18.89 -6.42
C ALA A 87 -0.62 -20.00 -6.21
N ILE A 88 -1.15 -20.21 -5.00
CA ILE A 88 -2.02 -21.35 -4.66
C ILE A 88 -3.18 -21.50 -5.66
N PRO A 89 -3.33 -22.67 -6.33
CA PRO A 89 -4.29 -22.83 -7.45
C PRO A 89 -5.75 -22.63 -7.04
N SER A 90 -6.07 -22.90 -5.78
CA SER A 90 -7.43 -22.78 -5.26
C SER A 90 -7.90 -21.34 -5.03
N ALA A 91 -7.00 -20.33 -5.07
CA ALA A 91 -7.37 -18.93 -4.98
C ALA A 91 -7.50 -18.30 -6.37
N ASP A 92 -8.59 -17.58 -6.60
CA ASP A 92 -8.78 -16.73 -7.78
C ASP A 92 -8.30 -15.30 -7.59
N THR A 93 -8.17 -14.87 -6.34
CA THR A 93 -7.78 -13.50 -5.95
C THR A 93 -6.75 -13.53 -4.83
N VAL A 94 -5.74 -12.67 -4.94
CA VAL A 94 -4.71 -12.47 -3.92
C VAL A 94 -4.76 -11.05 -3.38
N ILE A 95 -4.87 -10.91 -2.06
CA ILE A 95 -4.71 -9.62 -1.38
C ILE A 95 -3.26 -9.49 -0.95
N THR A 96 -2.56 -8.47 -1.46
CA THR A 96 -1.16 -8.20 -1.11
C THR A 96 -1.09 -7.16 0.00
N ALA A 97 -1.18 -7.59 1.25
CA ALA A 97 -1.21 -6.72 2.44
C ALA A 97 0.08 -6.81 3.29
N VAL A 98 1.16 -7.32 2.72
CA VAL A 98 2.50 -7.23 3.30
C VAL A 98 3.06 -5.83 3.13
N VAL A 99 3.98 -5.42 4.00
CA VAL A 99 4.57 -4.07 3.98
C VAL A 99 5.96 -4.14 3.34
N GLY A 100 6.27 -3.16 2.49
CA GLY A 100 7.61 -2.99 1.91
C GLY A 100 7.92 -3.92 0.74
N MET A 101 9.19 -3.92 0.36
CA MET A 101 9.72 -4.61 -0.84
C MET A 101 9.50 -6.13 -0.84
N VAL A 102 9.30 -6.75 0.32
CA VAL A 102 9.04 -8.20 0.45
C VAL A 102 7.81 -8.65 -0.33
N GLY A 103 6.87 -7.74 -0.60
CA GLY A 103 5.64 -8.02 -1.35
C GLY A 103 5.83 -8.19 -2.85
N LEU A 104 6.93 -7.71 -3.44
CA LEU A 104 7.13 -7.71 -4.89
C LEU A 104 7.17 -9.13 -5.48
N ARG A 105 8.03 -10.00 -4.97
CA ARG A 105 8.19 -11.38 -5.48
C ARG A 105 6.88 -12.19 -5.40
N PRO A 106 6.15 -12.23 -4.28
CA PRO A 106 4.89 -12.97 -4.22
C PRO A 106 3.79 -12.33 -5.09
N THR A 107 3.79 -11.00 -5.28
CA THR A 107 2.86 -10.35 -6.21
C THR A 107 3.13 -10.80 -7.66
N LEU A 108 4.39 -10.83 -8.09
CA LEU A 108 4.76 -11.35 -9.41
C LEU A 108 4.41 -12.83 -9.57
N ALA A 109 4.61 -13.66 -8.52
CA ALA A 109 4.19 -15.07 -8.54
C ALA A 109 2.68 -15.23 -8.75
N ALA A 110 1.86 -14.43 -8.07
CA ALA A 110 0.41 -14.44 -8.26
C ALA A 110 -0.01 -13.93 -9.65
N ILE A 111 0.66 -12.92 -10.19
CA ILE A 111 0.43 -12.37 -11.53
C ILE A 111 0.69 -13.43 -12.60
N ARG A 112 1.78 -14.19 -12.49
CA ARG A 112 2.15 -15.26 -13.44
C ARG A 112 1.14 -16.41 -13.48
N GLU A 113 0.35 -16.57 -12.43
CA GLU A 113 -0.81 -17.48 -12.39
C GLU A 113 -2.12 -16.85 -12.92
N GLY A 114 -2.05 -15.65 -13.51
CA GLY A 114 -3.20 -14.94 -14.07
C GLY A 114 -4.25 -14.53 -13.03
N LYS A 115 -3.87 -14.41 -11.76
CA LYS A 115 -4.80 -14.12 -10.66
C LYS A 115 -5.22 -12.64 -10.64
N ARG A 116 -6.37 -12.38 -10.02
CA ARG A 116 -6.75 -11.02 -9.63
C ARG A 116 -5.93 -10.61 -8.41
N ILE A 117 -5.32 -9.44 -8.47
CA ILE A 117 -4.50 -8.86 -7.41
C ILE A 117 -5.26 -7.69 -6.76
N ALA A 118 -5.71 -7.84 -5.53
CA ALA A 118 -6.17 -6.74 -4.70
C ALA A 118 -4.94 -6.12 -4.02
N LEU A 119 -4.41 -5.07 -4.66
CA LEU A 119 -3.10 -4.50 -4.32
C LEU A 119 -3.23 -3.49 -3.18
N ALA A 120 -2.72 -3.86 -2.00
CA ALA A 120 -2.59 -2.98 -0.85
C ALA A 120 -1.12 -2.62 -0.54
N ASN A 121 -0.16 -3.36 -1.11
CA ASN A 121 1.27 -3.08 -1.01
C ASN A 121 1.69 -2.11 -2.11
N LYS A 122 1.64 -0.81 -1.81
CA LYS A 122 2.00 0.25 -2.77
C LYS A 122 3.45 0.18 -3.22
N GLU A 123 4.33 -0.29 -2.36
CA GLU A 123 5.76 -0.40 -2.63
C GLU A 123 6.04 -1.28 -3.85
N THR A 124 5.17 -2.24 -4.14
CA THR A 124 5.24 -3.08 -5.35
C THR A 124 5.25 -2.24 -6.64
N LEU A 125 4.32 -1.27 -6.77
CA LEU A 125 4.28 -0.39 -7.94
C LEU A 125 5.29 0.76 -7.87
N VAL A 126 5.59 1.24 -6.68
CA VAL A 126 6.63 2.27 -6.48
C VAL A 126 7.99 1.79 -6.97
N CYS A 127 8.35 0.55 -6.61
CA CYS A 127 9.68 0.00 -6.91
C CYS A 127 9.76 -0.64 -8.30
N ALA A 128 8.68 -1.25 -8.77
CA ALA A 128 8.69 -2.10 -9.97
C ALA A 128 7.45 -1.90 -10.86
N GLY A 129 6.85 -0.71 -10.85
CA GLY A 129 5.54 -0.48 -11.47
C GLY A 129 5.47 -0.89 -12.94
N GLN A 130 6.46 -0.52 -13.75
CA GLN A 130 6.51 -0.91 -15.16
C GLN A 130 6.57 -2.43 -15.32
N LEU A 131 7.51 -3.10 -14.65
CA LEU A 131 7.67 -4.56 -14.71
C LEU A 131 6.39 -5.28 -14.28
N VAL A 132 5.77 -4.84 -13.18
CA VAL A 132 4.56 -5.46 -12.62
C VAL A 132 3.36 -5.32 -13.56
N LEU A 133 3.20 -4.16 -14.20
CA LEU A 133 2.09 -3.92 -15.12
C LEU A 133 2.28 -4.63 -16.47
N GLU A 134 3.51 -4.73 -16.96
CA GLU A 134 3.85 -5.51 -18.16
C GLU A 134 3.57 -6.99 -17.91
N GLU A 135 4.08 -7.58 -16.82
CA GLU A 135 3.77 -8.98 -16.47
C GLU A 135 2.25 -9.19 -16.27
N ALA A 136 1.55 -8.26 -15.59
CA ALA A 136 0.12 -8.39 -15.43
C ALA A 136 -0.63 -8.44 -16.77
N LYS A 137 -0.21 -7.64 -17.74
CA LYS A 137 -0.75 -7.66 -19.11
C LYS A 137 -0.44 -8.98 -19.81
N ASP A 138 0.80 -9.45 -19.73
CA ASP A 138 1.26 -10.65 -20.43
C ASP A 138 0.58 -11.93 -19.90
N TYR A 139 0.35 -12.00 -18.61
CA TYR A 139 -0.32 -13.15 -17.96
C TYR A 139 -1.84 -12.95 -17.78
N GLY A 140 -2.41 -11.85 -18.26
CA GLY A 140 -3.84 -11.55 -18.15
C GLY A 140 -4.32 -11.35 -16.72
N ALA A 141 -3.43 -11.02 -15.80
CA ALA A 141 -3.76 -10.71 -14.42
C ALA A 141 -4.38 -9.32 -14.29
N GLN A 142 -5.33 -9.16 -13.38
CA GLN A 142 -6.00 -7.89 -13.12
C GLN A 142 -5.54 -7.30 -11.80
N ILE A 143 -5.02 -6.08 -11.82
CA ILE A 143 -4.62 -5.34 -10.61
C ILE A 143 -5.74 -4.38 -10.23
N LEU A 144 -6.25 -4.51 -9.00
CA LEU A 144 -7.30 -3.68 -8.41
C LEU A 144 -6.75 -2.99 -7.16
N PRO A 145 -6.86 -1.65 -7.07
CA PRO A 145 -6.30 -0.91 -5.94
C PRO A 145 -7.09 -1.12 -4.66
N VAL A 146 -6.38 -1.30 -3.56
CA VAL A 146 -6.91 -1.34 -2.19
C VAL A 146 -6.57 -0.06 -1.44
N ASP A 147 -5.47 0.63 -1.77
CA ASP A 147 -5.19 1.93 -1.18
C ASP A 147 -6.37 2.88 -1.43
N SER A 148 -6.80 3.64 -0.39
CA SER A 148 -8.05 4.40 -0.42
C SER A 148 -8.09 5.43 -1.53
N GLU A 149 -7.00 6.15 -1.75
CA GLU A 149 -6.88 7.17 -2.78
C GLU A 149 -6.93 6.58 -4.19
N HIS A 150 -6.24 5.46 -4.38
CA HIS A 150 -6.24 4.78 -5.68
C HIS A 150 -7.58 4.10 -5.96
N SER A 151 -8.19 3.47 -4.95
CA SER A 151 -9.56 2.96 -5.08
C SER A 151 -10.54 4.09 -5.45
N ALA A 152 -10.38 5.27 -4.87
CA ALA A 152 -11.22 6.43 -5.18
C ALA A 152 -11.04 6.90 -6.64
N LEU A 153 -9.80 6.97 -7.12
CA LEU A 153 -9.52 7.28 -8.54
C LEU A 153 -10.11 6.21 -9.45
N PHE A 154 -9.92 4.92 -9.11
CA PHE A 154 -10.48 3.80 -9.87
C PHE A 154 -12.00 3.92 -9.99
N GLN A 155 -12.70 4.23 -8.89
CA GLN A 155 -14.14 4.41 -8.87
C GLN A 155 -14.60 5.67 -9.63
N SER A 156 -13.83 6.75 -9.56
CA SER A 156 -14.15 8.02 -10.25
C SER A 156 -13.88 7.95 -11.76
N LEU A 157 -13.07 6.98 -12.20
CA LEU A 157 -12.79 6.67 -13.60
C LEU A 157 -13.72 5.60 -14.18
N GLU A 158 -14.64 5.04 -13.36
CA GLU A 158 -15.58 4.01 -13.81
C GLU A 158 -16.48 4.57 -14.92
N GLY A 159 -16.57 3.82 -16.02
CA GLY A 159 -17.33 4.26 -17.20
C GLY A 159 -16.59 5.22 -18.15
N ASN A 160 -15.45 5.80 -17.76
CA ASN A 160 -14.64 6.58 -18.69
C ASN A 160 -13.93 5.65 -19.69
N LYS A 161 -14.23 5.83 -20.96
CA LYS A 161 -13.69 5.00 -22.07
C LYS A 161 -12.45 5.59 -22.71
N ASP A 162 -12.25 6.90 -22.58
CA ASP A 162 -11.12 7.63 -23.19
C ASP A 162 -10.34 8.37 -22.10
N ARG A 163 -9.13 7.89 -21.81
CA ARG A 163 -8.22 8.55 -20.86
C ARG A 163 -7.73 9.92 -21.33
N GLY A 164 -7.87 10.24 -22.61
CA GLY A 164 -7.61 11.58 -23.15
C GLY A 164 -8.53 12.67 -22.58
N GLU A 165 -9.73 12.28 -22.12
CA GLU A 165 -10.68 13.18 -21.46
C GLU A 165 -10.25 13.55 -20.01
N VAL A 166 -9.31 12.82 -19.41
CA VAL A 166 -8.82 13.10 -18.07
C VAL A 166 -7.77 14.21 -18.13
N LYS A 167 -8.10 15.36 -17.54
CA LYS A 167 -7.19 16.50 -17.43
C LYS A 167 -6.11 16.23 -16.39
N ARG A 168 -6.49 15.77 -15.18
CA ARG A 168 -5.57 15.36 -14.12
C ARG A 168 -6.24 14.49 -13.07
N LEU A 169 -5.41 13.72 -12.36
CA LEU A 169 -5.76 13.02 -11.12
C LEU A 169 -5.40 13.92 -9.92
N ILE A 170 -6.22 13.91 -8.87
CA ILE A 170 -5.99 14.70 -7.67
C ILE A 170 -6.02 13.75 -6.47
N LEU A 171 -4.85 13.50 -5.88
CA LEU A 171 -4.69 12.72 -4.67
C LEU A 171 -4.94 13.61 -3.44
N THR A 172 -5.85 13.21 -2.57
CA THR A 172 -6.03 13.88 -1.28
C THR A 172 -5.08 13.29 -0.23
N CYS A 173 -4.71 14.05 0.77
CA CYS A 173 -4.02 13.56 1.96
C CYS A 173 -4.42 14.33 3.21
N SER A 174 -4.36 13.67 4.38
CA SER A 174 -4.68 14.31 5.66
C SER A 174 -3.65 15.38 6.08
N GLY A 175 -2.47 15.38 5.46
CA GLY A 175 -1.33 16.22 5.88
C GLY A 175 -0.60 15.68 7.11
N GLY A 176 -1.02 14.53 7.67
CA GLY A 176 -0.39 13.89 8.81
C GLY A 176 -0.55 14.66 10.13
N PRO A 177 0.13 14.20 11.20
CA PRO A 177 0.07 14.82 12.52
C PRO A 177 0.75 16.19 12.60
N PHE A 178 1.62 16.50 11.64
CA PHE A 178 2.45 17.71 11.67
C PHE A 178 2.01 18.80 10.68
N TYR A 179 0.82 18.65 10.08
CA TYR A 179 0.27 19.66 9.19
C TYR A 179 0.26 21.06 9.84
N GLY A 180 0.76 22.06 9.11
CA GLY A 180 0.83 23.45 9.56
C GLY A 180 2.00 23.80 10.49
N LYS A 181 2.88 22.83 10.82
CA LYS A 181 4.11 23.10 11.56
C LYS A 181 5.21 23.55 10.61
N THR A 182 6.08 24.44 11.13
CA THR A 182 7.31 24.86 10.44
C THR A 182 8.43 23.83 10.67
N ARG A 183 9.50 23.92 9.86
CA ARG A 183 10.69 23.06 10.02
C ARG A 183 11.31 23.19 11.42
N GLU A 184 11.35 24.41 11.98
CA GLU A 184 11.86 24.66 13.34
C GLU A 184 11.01 23.96 14.39
N GLN A 185 9.69 23.97 14.22
CA GLN A 185 8.76 23.26 15.13
C GLN A 185 8.85 21.73 15.03
N LEU A 186 9.35 21.24 13.90
CA LEU A 186 9.58 19.79 13.71
C LEU A 186 10.90 19.33 14.34
N GLN A 187 11.79 20.25 14.67
CA GLN A 187 13.04 19.93 15.36
C GLN A 187 12.73 19.36 16.75
N GLY A 188 13.17 18.14 17.02
CA GLY A 188 12.92 17.47 18.29
C GLY A 188 11.59 16.74 18.40
N MET A 189 10.78 16.63 17.33
CA MET A 189 9.58 15.77 17.33
C MET A 189 9.97 14.33 17.54
N THR A 190 9.26 13.69 18.48
CA THR A 190 9.54 12.33 18.91
C THR A 190 8.79 11.30 18.07
N ARG A 191 9.13 10.03 18.25
CA ARG A 191 8.39 8.89 17.71
C ARG A 191 6.92 8.93 18.12
N GLU A 192 6.65 9.22 19.38
CA GLU A 192 5.31 9.28 19.94
C GLU A 192 4.45 10.36 19.27
N ASP A 193 5.07 11.51 18.95
CA ASP A 193 4.40 12.61 18.23
C ASP A 193 4.08 12.20 16.78
N ALA A 194 5.03 11.57 16.10
CA ALA A 194 4.86 11.13 14.71
C ALA A 194 3.80 10.01 14.57
N LEU A 195 3.59 9.20 15.61
CA LEU A 195 2.62 8.11 15.61
C LEU A 195 1.17 8.53 15.92
N ARG A 196 0.90 9.81 16.21
CA ARG A 196 -0.44 10.35 16.52
C ARG A 196 -1.17 10.80 15.25
N HIS A 197 -1.56 9.84 14.39
CA HIS A 197 -2.33 10.20 13.19
C HIS A 197 -3.74 10.66 13.54
N PRO A 198 -4.26 11.78 12.94
CA PRO A 198 -5.55 12.37 13.34
C PRO A 198 -6.77 11.49 13.02
N ASN A 199 -6.78 10.77 11.91
CA ASN A 199 -7.98 10.11 11.37
C ASN A 199 -7.85 8.59 11.26
N TRP A 200 -6.62 8.05 11.10
CA TRP A 200 -6.40 6.65 10.79
C TRP A 200 -5.62 5.92 11.88
N SER A 201 -6.02 4.69 12.19
CA SER A 201 -5.25 3.76 13.01
C SER A 201 -4.47 2.81 12.10
N MET A 202 -3.18 3.07 11.95
CA MET A 202 -2.31 2.39 10.98
C MET A 202 -1.08 1.77 11.65
N GLY A 203 -0.31 0.98 10.89
CA GLY A 203 0.99 0.49 11.32
C GLY A 203 2.02 1.61 11.51
N ALA A 204 3.04 1.38 12.33
CA ALA A 204 4.02 2.42 12.69
C ALA A 204 4.75 3.01 11.47
N LYS A 205 5.19 2.18 10.51
CA LYS A 205 5.90 2.65 9.30
C LYS A 205 5.06 3.64 8.50
N ILE A 206 3.84 3.26 8.10
CA ILE A 206 2.97 4.12 7.29
C ILE A 206 2.50 5.37 8.05
N THR A 207 2.42 5.32 9.38
CA THR A 207 2.09 6.50 10.19
C THR A 207 3.22 7.53 10.17
N VAL A 208 4.50 7.08 10.24
CA VAL A 208 5.66 7.96 10.05
C VAL A 208 5.72 8.48 8.62
N ASP A 209 5.45 7.64 7.61
CA ASP A 209 5.36 8.08 6.21
C ASP A 209 4.27 9.14 6.00
N SER A 210 3.15 9.05 6.71
CA SER A 210 2.13 10.10 6.72
C SER A 210 2.64 11.38 7.37
N ALA A 211 3.38 11.28 8.48
CA ALA A 211 3.94 12.42 9.18
C ALA A 211 4.98 13.18 8.34
N THR A 212 5.77 12.48 7.52
CA THR A 212 6.77 13.06 6.60
C THR A 212 6.19 13.44 5.23
N LEU A 213 4.93 13.13 4.93
CA LEU A 213 4.30 13.14 3.62
C LEU A 213 4.94 12.18 2.60
N MET A 214 5.87 11.32 2.99
CA MET A 214 6.40 10.26 2.12
C MET A 214 5.29 9.33 1.62
N ASN A 215 4.31 8.99 2.47
CA ASN A 215 3.19 8.15 2.07
C ASN A 215 2.50 8.70 0.82
N LYS A 216 2.24 10.02 0.78
CA LYS A 216 1.63 10.66 -0.39
C LYS A 216 2.56 10.70 -1.60
N GLY A 217 3.87 10.77 -1.36
CA GLY A 217 4.87 10.64 -2.42
C GLY A 217 4.89 9.23 -3.04
N LEU A 218 4.83 8.19 -2.23
CA LEU A 218 4.74 6.80 -2.71
C LEU A 218 3.43 6.58 -3.48
N GLU A 219 2.33 7.09 -2.98
CA GLU A 219 1.02 7.04 -3.65
C GLU A 219 1.00 7.80 -4.98
N PHE A 220 1.74 8.90 -5.08
CA PHE A 220 1.90 9.63 -6.33
C PHE A 220 2.57 8.76 -7.41
N ILE A 221 3.66 8.06 -7.05
CA ILE A 221 4.36 7.13 -7.96
C ILE A 221 3.46 5.94 -8.32
N GLU A 222 2.74 5.38 -7.35
CA GLU A 222 1.78 4.30 -7.59
C GLU A 222 0.69 4.73 -8.56
N ALA A 223 0.09 5.91 -8.38
CA ALA A 223 -0.94 6.44 -9.28
C ALA A 223 -0.42 6.66 -10.70
N MET A 224 0.81 7.15 -10.84
CA MET A 224 1.47 7.34 -12.13
C MET A 224 1.53 6.03 -12.92
N HIS A 225 1.94 4.94 -12.27
CA HIS A 225 1.99 3.62 -12.88
C HIS A 225 0.59 3.04 -13.11
N LEU A 226 -0.24 2.95 -12.09
CA LEU A 226 -1.53 2.25 -12.11
C LEU A 226 -2.51 2.84 -13.14
N TYR A 227 -2.47 4.16 -13.34
CA TYR A 227 -3.37 4.88 -14.27
C TYR A 227 -2.68 5.32 -15.56
N HIS A 228 -1.39 4.97 -15.75
CA HIS A 228 -0.59 5.40 -16.90
C HIS A 228 -0.63 6.92 -17.13
N MET A 229 -0.55 7.68 -16.02
CA MET A 229 -0.60 9.14 -16.04
C MET A 229 0.80 9.73 -15.85
N PRO A 230 1.22 10.69 -16.66
CA PRO A 230 2.50 11.35 -16.46
C PRO A 230 2.47 12.23 -15.20
N PRO A 231 3.62 12.47 -14.54
CA PRO A 231 3.71 13.22 -13.30
C PRO A 231 3.01 14.59 -13.35
N GLU A 232 3.03 15.28 -14.48
CA GLU A 232 2.45 16.62 -14.67
C GLU A 232 0.91 16.61 -14.62
N LYS A 233 0.30 15.45 -14.81
CA LYS A 233 -1.16 15.25 -14.73
C LYS A 233 -1.62 14.68 -13.40
N ILE A 234 -0.78 14.67 -12.36
CA ILE A 234 -1.13 14.25 -11.02
C ILE A 234 -0.89 15.41 -10.06
N ALA A 235 -1.89 15.77 -9.28
CA ALA A 235 -1.82 16.81 -8.25
C ALA A 235 -2.06 16.23 -6.86
N ILE A 236 -1.57 16.92 -5.83
CA ILE A 236 -1.79 16.57 -4.43
C ILE A 236 -2.48 17.73 -3.74
N VAL A 237 -3.51 17.42 -2.95
CA VAL A 237 -4.23 18.40 -2.13
C VAL A 237 -4.35 17.88 -0.70
N ILE A 238 -4.13 18.75 0.27
CA ILE A 238 -4.39 18.46 1.68
C ILE A 238 -5.91 18.51 1.90
N HIS A 239 -6.46 17.47 2.50
CA HIS A 239 -7.86 17.36 2.92
C HIS A 239 -7.90 16.71 4.30
N ARG A 240 -8.00 17.55 5.34
CA ARG A 240 -7.83 17.13 6.75
C ARG A 240 -8.85 16.11 7.20
N GLU A 241 -10.07 16.21 6.73
CA GLU A 241 -11.21 15.40 7.16
C GLU A 241 -11.14 13.96 6.64
N SER A 242 -10.35 13.70 5.58
CA SER A 242 -10.19 12.38 4.93
C SER A 242 -11.54 11.75 4.51
N ILE A 243 -12.50 12.58 4.09
CA ILE A 243 -13.82 12.15 3.60
C ILE A 243 -13.81 11.99 2.08
N ILE A 244 -13.20 12.95 1.37
CA ILE A 244 -12.92 12.83 -0.06
C ILE A 244 -11.58 12.09 -0.18
N HIS A 245 -11.62 10.88 -0.76
CA HIS A 245 -10.43 10.05 -0.83
C HIS A 245 -9.55 10.33 -2.05
N SER A 246 -10.10 10.80 -3.16
CA SER A 246 -9.40 11.39 -4.32
C SER A 246 -10.42 11.88 -5.35
N LEU A 247 -9.94 12.63 -6.36
CA LEU A 247 -10.77 13.22 -7.40
C LEU A 247 -10.12 13.05 -8.79
N VAL A 248 -10.98 13.02 -9.81
CA VAL A 248 -10.58 13.12 -11.22
C VAL A 248 -11.13 14.41 -11.79
N GLU A 249 -10.26 15.25 -12.36
CA GLU A 249 -10.67 16.43 -13.12
C GLU A 249 -10.65 16.08 -14.62
N TYR A 250 -11.76 16.34 -15.28
CA TYR A 250 -11.94 16.12 -16.72
C TYR A 250 -11.64 17.37 -17.55
N CYS A 251 -11.50 17.21 -18.87
CA CYS A 251 -11.12 18.27 -19.78
C CYS A 251 -12.15 19.41 -19.86
N ASP A 252 -13.40 19.15 -19.52
CA ASP A 252 -14.49 20.13 -19.38
C ASP A 252 -14.49 20.88 -18.04
N ASN A 253 -13.48 20.62 -17.18
CA ASN A 253 -13.31 21.09 -15.80
C ASN A 253 -14.33 20.51 -14.78
N ALA A 254 -15.11 19.50 -15.15
CA ALA A 254 -15.88 18.74 -14.17
C ALA A 254 -14.93 17.93 -13.26
N MET A 255 -15.30 17.81 -11.97
CA MET A 255 -14.58 16.97 -11.02
C MET A 255 -15.49 15.86 -10.50
N ILE A 256 -15.00 14.62 -10.56
CA ILE A 256 -15.68 13.47 -9.95
C ILE A 256 -14.84 12.99 -8.76
N ALA A 257 -15.47 12.82 -7.61
CA ALA A 257 -14.84 12.42 -6.37
C ALA A 257 -15.55 11.22 -5.75
N GLN A 258 -14.78 10.34 -5.12
CA GLN A 258 -15.34 9.32 -4.26
C GLN A 258 -15.24 9.76 -2.81
N LEU A 259 -16.37 9.71 -2.10
CA LEU A 259 -16.49 10.04 -0.70
C LEU A 259 -16.83 8.79 0.11
N GLY A 260 -16.33 8.73 1.35
CA GLY A 260 -16.60 7.65 2.29
C GLY A 260 -16.09 7.97 3.69
N ALA A 261 -16.57 7.24 4.69
CA ALA A 261 -15.94 7.24 5.99
C ALA A 261 -14.50 6.69 5.87
N PRO A 262 -13.54 7.11 6.72
CA PRO A 262 -12.17 6.61 6.71
C PRO A 262 -12.11 5.16 7.23
N ASP A 263 -12.48 4.21 6.38
CA ASP A 263 -12.60 2.79 6.67
C ASP A 263 -12.08 1.97 5.48
N MET A 264 -10.96 1.25 5.70
CA MET A 264 -10.33 0.45 4.64
C MET A 264 -11.17 -0.74 4.16
N ARG A 265 -12.20 -1.14 4.91
CA ARG A 265 -13.12 -2.21 4.45
C ARG A 265 -13.87 -1.81 3.18
N LEU A 266 -14.09 -0.51 2.95
CA LEU A 266 -14.73 -0.01 1.73
C LEU A 266 -13.90 -0.28 0.47
N PRO A 267 -12.64 0.20 0.34
CA PRO A 267 -11.83 -0.09 -0.84
C PRO A 267 -11.45 -1.57 -0.96
N ILE A 268 -11.22 -2.28 0.16
CA ILE A 268 -10.98 -3.73 0.17
C ILE A 268 -12.18 -4.46 -0.45
N GLN A 269 -13.40 -4.15 0.02
CA GLN A 269 -14.61 -4.77 -0.51
C GLN A 269 -14.77 -4.49 -2.00
N TYR A 270 -14.57 -3.24 -2.41
CA TYR A 270 -14.71 -2.89 -3.82
C TYR A 270 -13.73 -3.65 -4.70
N ALA A 271 -12.46 -3.78 -4.31
CA ALA A 271 -11.49 -4.60 -5.03
C ALA A 271 -11.90 -6.08 -5.10
N LEU A 272 -12.46 -6.62 -4.02
CA LEU A 272 -12.88 -8.03 -3.98
C LEU A 272 -14.18 -8.29 -4.75
N THR A 273 -15.12 -7.35 -4.80
CA THR A 273 -16.44 -7.57 -5.42
C THR A 273 -16.56 -7.02 -6.83
N TRP A 274 -15.64 -6.14 -7.25
CA TRP A 274 -15.68 -5.50 -8.57
C TRP A 274 -15.97 -6.52 -9.69
N PRO A 275 -16.83 -6.17 -10.68
CA PRO A 275 -17.45 -4.86 -10.94
C PRO A 275 -18.74 -4.60 -10.16
N LYS A 276 -19.14 -5.47 -9.25
CA LYS A 276 -20.40 -5.34 -8.51
C LYS A 276 -20.21 -4.57 -7.21
N ARG A 277 -21.24 -3.81 -6.81
CA ARG A 277 -21.37 -3.24 -5.47
C ARG A 277 -22.35 -4.09 -4.67
N VAL A 278 -21.95 -4.50 -3.47
CA VAL A 278 -22.75 -5.32 -2.57
C VAL A 278 -22.79 -4.67 -1.18
N PRO A 279 -23.80 -4.95 -0.35
CA PRO A 279 -23.76 -4.55 1.07
C PRO A 279 -22.51 -5.08 1.76
N GLY A 280 -21.94 -4.32 2.70
CA GLY A 280 -20.72 -4.69 3.36
C GLY A 280 -20.57 -4.09 4.76
N PRO A 281 -19.44 -4.40 5.45
CA PRO A 281 -19.25 -4.05 6.86
C PRO A 281 -18.75 -2.63 7.10
N ALA A 282 -18.42 -1.84 6.05
CA ALA A 282 -17.95 -0.47 6.22
C ALA A 282 -19.04 0.46 6.73
N ASN A 283 -18.67 1.40 7.58
CA ASN A 283 -19.61 2.39 8.12
C ASN A 283 -20.08 3.34 7.00
N PRO A 284 -21.39 3.72 6.99
CA PRO A 284 -21.88 4.74 6.06
C PRO A 284 -21.30 6.11 6.43
N LEU A 285 -21.07 6.94 5.41
CA LEU A 285 -20.75 8.35 5.62
C LEU A 285 -22.05 9.12 5.92
N ASP A 286 -22.08 9.86 7.02
CA ASP A 286 -23.15 10.80 7.35
C ASP A 286 -22.80 12.19 6.83
N LEU A 287 -23.28 12.52 5.63
CA LEU A 287 -23.04 13.82 4.99
C LEU A 287 -23.66 15.00 5.75
N TRP A 288 -24.74 14.78 6.49
CA TRP A 288 -25.41 15.84 7.22
C TRP A 288 -24.63 16.31 8.45
N ASN A 289 -23.78 15.42 9.00
CA ASN A 289 -23.01 15.68 10.21
C ASN A 289 -21.49 15.63 9.99
N CYS A 290 -21.00 15.53 8.75
CA CYS A 290 -19.55 15.40 8.47
C CYS A 290 -18.76 16.72 8.66
N GLY A 291 -19.44 17.84 8.86
CA GLY A 291 -18.81 19.16 8.99
C GLY A 291 -18.31 19.74 7.66
N PRO A 292 -17.52 20.82 7.69
CA PRO A 292 -16.96 21.44 6.50
C PRO A 292 -15.87 20.55 5.91
N LEU A 293 -15.74 20.53 4.58
CA LEU A 293 -14.66 19.89 3.85
C LEU A 293 -13.64 20.95 3.46
N THR A 294 -12.41 20.81 3.95
CA THR A 294 -11.35 21.82 3.76
C THR A 294 -10.25 21.32 2.86
N PHE A 295 -9.62 22.21 2.11
CA PHE A 295 -8.55 21.90 1.19
C PHE A 295 -7.39 22.88 1.33
N GLY A 296 -6.16 22.38 1.14
CA GLY A 296 -4.92 23.15 1.22
C GLY A 296 -3.83 22.60 0.31
N SER A 297 -2.79 23.37 0.15
CA SER A 297 -1.60 22.92 -0.62
C SER A 297 -0.60 22.21 0.29
N PRO A 298 0.10 21.17 -0.19
CA PRO A 298 1.20 20.56 0.55
C PRO A 298 2.40 21.51 0.61
N ASP A 299 3.09 21.54 1.76
CA ASP A 299 4.33 22.29 1.95
C ASP A 299 5.54 21.38 1.62
N LEU A 300 6.12 21.60 0.45
CA LEU A 300 7.25 20.82 -0.05
C LEU A 300 8.59 21.24 0.58
N GLU A 301 8.70 22.43 1.16
CA GLU A 301 9.90 22.91 1.81
C GLU A 301 10.06 22.28 3.19
N THR A 302 9.01 22.30 3.98
CA THR A 302 8.97 21.67 5.30
C THR A 302 8.99 20.15 5.21
N PHE A 303 8.21 19.56 4.31
CA PHE A 303 8.07 18.11 4.14
C PHE A 303 8.86 17.60 2.93
N ARG A 304 10.18 17.65 3.04
CA ARG A 304 11.12 17.30 1.95
C ARG A 304 10.95 15.87 1.41
N CYS A 305 10.45 14.93 2.20
CA CYS A 305 10.20 13.55 1.73
C CYS A 305 9.24 13.53 0.55
N LEU A 306 8.21 14.38 0.53
CA LEU A 306 7.31 14.51 -0.61
C LEU A 306 8.04 15.07 -1.84
N ALA A 307 8.88 16.10 -1.68
CA ALA A 307 9.65 16.66 -2.78
C ALA A 307 10.61 15.61 -3.41
N LEU A 308 11.27 14.80 -2.57
CA LEU A 308 12.15 13.71 -3.01
C LEU A 308 11.38 12.61 -3.78
N ALA A 309 10.17 12.29 -3.34
CA ALA A 309 9.33 11.34 -4.05
C ALA A 309 8.87 11.86 -5.42
N LEU A 310 8.53 13.15 -5.53
CA LEU A 310 8.20 13.78 -6.81
C LEU A 310 9.42 13.84 -7.74
N GLU A 311 10.63 13.99 -7.21
CA GLU A 311 11.87 13.88 -7.96
C GLU A 311 12.09 12.46 -8.48
N ALA A 312 11.94 11.44 -7.63
CA ALA A 312 12.04 10.04 -8.02
C ALA A 312 11.02 9.67 -9.12
N ALA A 313 9.78 10.16 -9.01
CA ALA A 313 8.73 9.99 -10.02
C ALA A 313 9.14 10.51 -11.40
N ARG A 314 9.77 11.69 -11.47
CA ARG A 314 10.25 12.28 -12.73
C ARG A 314 11.50 11.58 -13.26
N THR A 315 12.35 11.08 -12.36
CA THR A 315 13.59 10.37 -12.72
C THR A 315 13.29 9.02 -13.36
N GLY A 316 12.32 8.27 -12.82
CA GLY A 316 11.95 6.94 -13.32
C GLY A 316 13.01 5.86 -13.08
N GLY A 317 12.91 4.74 -13.77
CA GLY A 317 13.81 3.60 -13.59
C GLY A 317 13.82 3.08 -12.16
N THR A 318 15.01 2.79 -11.60
CA THR A 318 15.15 2.33 -10.22
C THR A 318 14.99 3.42 -9.15
N ALA A 319 14.71 4.69 -9.52
CA ALA A 319 14.62 5.79 -8.54
C ALA A 319 13.54 5.55 -7.48
N GLY A 320 12.40 4.94 -7.85
CA GLY A 320 11.35 4.55 -6.90
C GLY A 320 11.82 3.50 -5.89
N ALA A 321 12.58 2.49 -6.33
CA ALA A 321 13.15 1.47 -5.46
C ALA A 321 14.20 2.06 -4.50
N ILE A 322 15.05 2.97 -4.99
CA ILE A 322 16.04 3.69 -4.19
C ILE A 322 15.34 4.53 -3.11
N LEU A 323 14.35 5.34 -3.51
CA LEU A 323 13.55 6.15 -2.58
C LEU A 323 12.93 5.29 -1.48
N ASN A 324 12.26 4.21 -1.87
CA ASN A 324 11.56 3.33 -0.93
C ASN A 324 12.52 2.62 0.03
N GLY A 325 13.60 2.02 -0.50
CA GLY A 325 14.60 1.31 0.32
C GLY A 325 15.25 2.23 1.35
N ALA A 326 15.65 3.43 0.92
CA ALA A 326 16.21 4.45 1.80
C ALA A 326 15.20 4.90 2.86
N ASN A 327 13.94 5.14 2.47
CA ASN A 327 12.89 5.55 3.40
C ASN A 327 12.59 4.47 4.46
N GLU A 328 12.47 3.20 4.05
CA GLU A 328 12.24 2.11 5.01
C GLU A 328 13.37 2.00 6.02
N ALA A 329 14.64 2.12 5.58
CA ALA A 329 15.80 2.10 6.47
C ALA A 329 15.82 3.30 7.42
N ALA A 330 15.59 4.52 6.92
CA ALA A 330 15.57 5.73 7.73
C ALA A 330 14.42 5.74 8.74
N VAL A 331 13.21 5.31 8.34
CA VAL A 331 12.05 5.19 9.24
C VAL A 331 12.31 4.16 10.32
N ALA A 332 12.95 3.02 10.00
CA ALA A 332 13.32 2.02 11.00
C ALA A 332 14.29 2.58 12.04
N GLN A 333 15.28 3.39 11.63
CA GLN A 333 16.21 4.05 12.54
C GLN A 333 15.51 5.10 13.41
N PHE A 334 14.60 5.89 12.85
CA PHE A 334 13.79 6.84 13.61
C PHE A 334 12.92 6.13 14.66
N LEU A 335 12.23 5.06 14.28
CA LEU A 335 11.42 4.25 15.21
C LEU A 335 12.25 3.59 16.32
N ALA A 336 13.53 3.30 16.04
CA ALA A 336 14.49 2.81 17.02
C ALA A 336 15.16 3.93 17.85
N GLY A 337 14.83 5.19 17.64
CA GLY A 337 15.41 6.35 18.35
C GLY A 337 16.87 6.65 17.99
N LYS A 338 17.37 6.19 16.83
CA LYS A 338 18.75 6.38 16.40
C LYS A 338 18.96 7.67 15.61
N ILE A 339 17.94 8.20 14.99
CA ILE A 339 17.92 9.46 14.24
C ILE A 339 16.70 10.31 14.59
N GLY A 340 16.79 11.63 14.36
CA GLY A 340 15.69 12.57 14.52
C GLY A 340 14.71 12.56 13.35
N PHE A 341 13.53 13.15 13.53
CA PHE A 341 12.46 13.17 12.53
C PHE A 341 12.91 13.82 11.20
N LEU A 342 13.59 14.96 11.26
CA LEU A 342 14.05 15.66 10.06
C LEU A 342 15.18 14.93 9.32
N GLU A 343 15.95 14.10 10.03
CA GLU A 343 17.04 13.31 9.44
C GLU A 343 16.52 12.22 8.50
N ILE A 344 15.24 11.80 8.60
CA ILE A 344 14.65 10.86 7.66
C ILE A 344 14.81 11.36 6.23
N ALA A 345 14.41 12.59 5.95
CA ALA A 345 14.53 13.18 4.61
C ALA A 345 15.99 13.33 4.17
N ASP A 346 16.89 13.65 5.10
CA ASP A 346 18.32 13.83 4.80
C ASP A 346 18.97 12.48 4.41
N ARG A 347 18.62 11.37 5.11
CA ARG A 347 19.09 10.02 4.77
C ARG A 347 18.55 9.55 3.40
N VAL A 348 17.28 9.81 3.12
CA VAL A 348 16.69 9.51 1.81
C VAL A 348 17.38 10.27 0.70
N ALA A 349 17.59 11.58 0.87
CA ALA A 349 18.28 12.41 -0.12
C ALA A 349 19.73 11.95 -0.36
N GLN A 350 20.43 11.57 0.70
CA GLN A 350 21.81 11.03 0.60
C GLN A 350 21.85 9.73 -0.20
N ALA A 351 20.95 8.82 0.06
CA ALA A 351 20.87 7.57 -0.68
C ALA A 351 20.52 7.79 -2.15
N MET A 352 19.55 8.67 -2.46
CA MET A 352 19.19 9.02 -3.84
C MET A 352 20.36 9.66 -4.61
N ALA A 353 21.21 10.44 -3.94
CA ALA A 353 22.39 11.02 -4.58
C ALA A 353 23.53 10.02 -4.79
N LYS A 354 23.63 8.99 -3.94
CA LYS A 354 24.75 8.02 -3.93
C LYS A 354 24.50 6.80 -4.84
N VAL A 355 23.26 6.31 -4.90
CA VAL A 355 22.94 5.10 -5.62
C VAL A 355 22.58 5.42 -7.07
N PRO A 356 23.28 4.85 -8.07
CA PRO A 356 23.02 5.13 -9.48
C PRO A 356 21.66 4.57 -9.92
N VAL A 357 20.96 5.31 -10.79
CA VAL A 357 19.68 4.91 -11.35
C VAL A 357 19.87 4.10 -12.63
N VAL A 358 19.28 2.91 -12.68
CA VAL A 358 19.12 2.10 -13.90
C VAL A 358 17.81 2.52 -14.58
N ARG A 359 17.88 2.89 -15.87
CA ARG A 359 16.72 3.45 -16.61
C ARG A 359 15.67 2.42 -16.98
N GLU A 360 16.10 1.25 -17.45
CA GLU A 360 15.25 0.13 -17.86
C GLU A 360 15.59 -1.10 -17.01
N PRO A 361 15.14 -1.13 -15.73
CA PRO A 361 15.58 -2.15 -14.80
C PRO A 361 14.80 -3.47 -14.96
N GLY A 362 15.50 -4.57 -14.89
CA GLY A 362 14.91 -5.87 -14.58
C GLY A 362 14.70 -6.06 -13.07
N LEU A 363 14.12 -7.20 -12.69
CA LEU A 363 13.87 -7.52 -11.27
C LEU A 363 15.16 -7.52 -10.44
N ALA A 364 16.26 -8.01 -10.99
CA ALA A 364 17.55 -8.05 -10.28
C ALA A 364 18.06 -6.63 -9.97
N ASP A 365 18.03 -5.74 -10.96
CA ASP A 365 18.46 -4.34 -10.80
C ASP A 365 17.62 -3.60 -9.74
N ILE A 366 16.29 -3.86 -9.69
CA ILE A 366 15.38 -3.27 -8.71
C ILE A 366 15.73 -3.73 -7.29
N LEU A 367 15.99 -5.04 -7.11
CA LEU A 367 16.34 -5.61 -5.81
C LEU A 367 17.73 -5.13 -5.34
N GLU A 368 18.68 -5.01 -6.24
CA GLU A 368 20.03 -4.48 -5.96
C GLU A 368 19.97 -2.99 -5.57
N ALA A 369 19.18 -2.19 -6.30
CA ALA A 369 19.00 -0.78 -6.00
C ALA A 369 18.34 -0.55 -4.64
N ASP A 370 17.31 -1.34 -4.26
CA ASP A 370 16.70 -1.30 -2.93
C ASP A 370 17.72 -1.65 -1.84
N ALA A 371 18.51 -2.71 -2.03
CA ALA A 371 19.52 -3.13 -1.06
C ALA A 371 20.62 -2.07 -0.89
N ALA A 372 21.15 -1.52 -2.00
CA ALA A 372 22.15 -0.46 -1.97
C ALA A 372 21.64 0.83 -1.32
N ALA A 373 20.36 1.18 -1.55
CA ALA A 373 19.74 2.35 -0.95
C ALA A 373 19.54 2.19 0.57
N ARG A 374 19.17 1.00 1.03
CA ARG A 374 19.09 0.68 2.46
C ARG A 374 20.42 0.86 3.16
N GLU A 375 21.51 0.34 2.56
CA GLU A 375 22.86 0.51 3.09
C GLU A 375 23.29 1.98 3.09
N ALA A 376 23.00 2.73 2.02
CA ALA A 376 23.37 4.13 1.90
C ALA A 376 22.62 5.06 2.89
N ALA A 377 21.47 4.63 3.40
CA ALA A 377 20.66 5.38 4.37
C ALA A 377 21.00 5.05 5.84
N LEU A 378 21.86 4.07 6.10
CA LEU A 378 22.37 3.74 7.45
C LEU A 378 23.48 4.69 7.88
#